data_8cce4387b163147972ad4a1da5e5b286
#
_entry.id   8cce4387b163147972ad4a1da5e5b286
#
_cell.length_a   1.000
_cell.length_b   1.000
_cell.length_c   1.000
_cell.angle_alpha   90.00
_cell.angle_beta   90.00
_cell.angle_gamma   90.00
#
_symmetry.space_group_name_H-M   'P 1'
#
loop_
_entity.id
_entity.type
_entity.pdbx_description
1 polymer ?
#
loop_
_entity_poly.entity_id
_entity_poly.type
_entity_poly.pdbx_seq_one_letter_code
_entity_poly.pdbx_strand_id
1 'polypeptide(L)'
;IARWVALQITMNKEYDPKISIKKIDEILGVPMSKAVSETTNETGVVTGLAWTSVGGDILFIESILSNGKGTLSMTGNLGTVMKESATLALEYIKAKHKELGIDTEDLESKNIHIHVPEGATPKDGPSAGIAMLTSMVSSYTNRKVRPHLAMTGEITLRGKVLPVGGIKEKLLAAVRSGVKEVILCEENRKDVEDIKGDYFKDLKIHYVKTMKEVVDLALEKK
;
A
#
# COMPACT_ATOMS: atom_id res chain seq x y z
N ILE A 1 -11.70 -26.54 -1.55
CA ILE A 1 -11.29 -27.91 -1.16
C ILE A 1 -12.54 -28.76 -0.88
N ALA A 2 -13.47 -28.37 0.06
CA ALA A 2 -14.65 -29.15 0.41
C ALA A 2 -15.51 -29.54 -0.81
N ARG A 3 -15.74 -28.60 -1.75
CA ARG A 3 -16.46 -28.89 -2.99
C ARG A 3 -15.76 -29.93 -3.86
N TRP A 4 -14.45 -29.91 -3.94
CA TRP A 4 -13.68 -30.89 -4.68
C TRP A 4 -13.80 -32.27 -4.04
N VAL A 5 -13.70 -32.37 -2.71
CA VAL A 5 -13.89 -33.62 -1.97
C VAL A 5 -15.31 -34.20 -2.21
N ALA A 6 -16.33 -33.34 -2.07
CA ALA A 6 -17.73 -33.77 -2.36
C ALA A 6 -17.87 -34.29 -3.78
N LEU A 7 -17.22 -33.65 -4.76
CA LEU A 7 -17.25 -34.14 -6.15
C LEU A 7 -16.56 -35.49 -6.31
N GLN A 8 -15.40 -35.74 -5.64
CA GLN A 8 -14.73 -37.04 -5.69
C GLN A 8 -15.65 -38.13 -5.11
N ILE A 9 -16.29 -37.89 -3.97
CA ILE A 9 -17.24 -38.80 -3.34
C ILE A 9 -18.42 -39.11 -4.28
N THR A 10 -19.02 -38.07 -4.84
CA THR A 10 -20.20 -38.23 -5.75
C THR A 10 -19.82 -39.00 -7.02
N MET A 11 -18.59 -38.85 -7.50
CA MET A 11 -18.09 -39.54 -8.70
C MET A 11 -17.50 -40.93 -8.40
N ASN A 12 -17.55 -41.42 -7.16
CA ASN A 12 -16.88 -42.65 -6.71
C ASN A 12 -15.40 -42.74 -7.09
N LYS A 13 -14.68 -41.59 -7.02
CA LYS A 13 -13.25 -41.52 -7.29
C LYS A 13 -12.46 -41.67 -6.00
N GLU A 14 -11.40 -42.44 -6.04
CA GLU A 14 -10.43 -42.50 -4.94
C GLU A 14 -9.69 -41.17 -4.81
N TYR A 15 -9.51 -40.71 -3.60
CA TYR A 15 -8.70 -39.53 -3.27
C TYR A 15 -8.00 -39.69 -1.93
N ASP A 16 -6.83 -39.08 -1.76
CA ASP A 16 -6.14 -39.05 -0.49
C ASP A 16 -6.86 -38.07 0.47
N PRO A 17 -7.33 -38.52 1.64
CA PRO A 17 -7.94 -37.64 2.63
C PRO A 17 -6.96 -36.61 3.20
N LYS A 18 -5.66 -36.83 3.08
CA LYS A 18 -4.61 -35.87 3.45
C LYS A 18 -4.29 -34.99 2.24
N ILE A 19 -4.89 -33.81 2.22
CA ILE A 19 -4.65 -32.83 1.14
C ILE A 19 -3.29 -32.17 1.33
N SER A 20 -2.32 -32.51 0.48
CA SER A 20 -1.00 -31.87 0.47
C SER A 20 -1.05 -30.47 -0.16
N ILE A 21 -0.01 -29.65 0.09
CA ILE A 21 0.12 -28.30 -0.54
C ILE A 21 0.06 -28.41 -2.07
N LYS A 22 0.81 -29.37 -2.64
CA LYS A 22 0.77 -29.63 -4.09
C LYS A 22 -0.64 -29.94 -4.60
N LYS A 23 -1.42 -30.69 -3.81
CA LYS A 23 -2.81 -31.00 -4.18
C LYS A 23 -3.72 -29.79 -4.08
N ILE A 24 -3.44 -28.84 -3.18
CA ILE A 24 -4.16 -27.56 -3.10
C ILE A 24 -4.00 -26.78 -4.40
N ASP A 25 -2.78 -26.68 -4.93
CA ASP A 25 -2.52 -25.98 -6.20
C ASP A 25 -3.25 -26.63 -7.38
N GLU A 26 -3.31 -27.97 -7.41
CA GLU A 26 -4.08 -28.69 -8.43
C GLU A 26 -5.60 -28.44 -8.32
N ILE A 27 -6.13 -28.31 -7.10
CA ILE A 27 -7.57 -28.12 -6.83
C ILE A 27 -8.00 -26.67 -7.05
N LEU A 28 -7.18 -25.70 -6.62
CA LEU A 28 -7.50 -24.28 -6.62
C LEU A 28 -6.92 -23.52 -7.81
N GLY A 29 -6.00 -24.14 -8.56
CA GLY A 29 -5.27 -23.49 -9.64
C GLY A 29 -4.07 -22.68 -9.14
N VAL A 30 -3.43 -21.96 -10.06
CA VAL A 30 -2.27 -21.13 -9.76
C VAL A 30 -2.61 -20.04 -8.76
N PRO A 31 -1.85 -19.89 -7.67
CA PRO A 31 -2.08 -18.83 -6.70
C PRO A 31 -2.03 -17.45 -7.36
N MET A 32 -3.06 -16.64 -7.20
CA MET A 32 -3.04 -15.24 -7.57
C MET A 32 -2.29 -14.46 -6.47
N SER A 33 -0.96 -14.56 -6.43
CA SER A 33 -0.17 -13.76 -5.50
C SER A 33 0.48 -12.58 -6.24
N LYS A 34 0.34 -11.39 -5.68
CA LYS A 34 1.08 -10.20 -6.09
C LYS A 34 2.40 -10.20 -5.33
N ALA A 35 3.51 -10.35 -6.04
CA ALA A 35 4.83 -10.20 -5.43
C ALA A 35 5.30 -8.76 -5.55
N VAL A 36 5.85 -8.22 -4.47
CA VAL A 36 6.42 -6.83 -4.44
C VAL A 36 7.74 -6.73 -5.22
N SER A 37 8.22 -7.79 -5.85
CA SER A 37 9.63 -7.98 -6.16
C SER A 37 10.24 -7.06 -7.23
N GLU A 38 9.48 -6.43 -8.12
CA GLU A 38 10.11 -5.70 -9.25
C GLU A 38 9.53 -4.32 -9.55
N THR A 39 8.33 -4.01 -9.11
CA THR A 39 7.63 -2.76 -9.49
C THR A 39 8.04 -1.52 -8.70
N THR A 40 8.75 -1.67 -7.59
CA THR A 40 9.05 -0.56 -6.66
C THR A 40 10.41 0.10 -6.88
N ASN A 41 11.13 -0.21 -7.95
CA ASN A 41 12.45 0.41 -8.23
C ASN A 41 12.35 1.69 -9.08
N GLU A 42 11.16 2.24 -9.24
CA GLU A 42 10.91 3.49 -9.96
C GLU A 42 10.47 4.60 -9.01
N THR A 43 10.73 5.85 -9.42
CA THR A 43 10.23 7.02 -8.69
C THR A 43 8.71 7.11 -8.82
N GLY A 44 8.06 7.56 -7.76
CA GLY A 44 6.61 7.70 -7.76
C GLY A 44 5.83 6.42 -7.46
N VAL A 45 6.49 5.27 -7.28
CA VAL A 45 5.81 3.99 -6.99
C VAL A 45 5.93 3.65 -5.51
N VAL A 46 4.79 3.43 -4.84
CA VAL A 46 4.69 3.10 -3.41
C VAL A 46 3.78 1.90 -3.21
N THR A 47 4.18 1.00 -2.32
CA THR A 47 3.31 -0.09 -1.88
C THR A 47 2.47 0.34 -0.69
N GLY A 48 1.16 0.38 -0.86
CA GLY A 48 0.18 0.56 0.21
C GLY A 48 -0.37 -0.78 0.71
N LEU A 49 -1.07 -0.75 1.85
CA LEU A 49 -1.74 -1.89 2.44
C LEU A 49 -3.24 -1.63 2.51
N ALA A 50 -4.02 -2.54 1.99
CA ALA A 50 -5.49 -2.50 1.98
C ALA A 50 -6.08 -3.62 2.84
N TRP A 51 -7.30 -3.38 3.33
CA TRP A 51 -8.15 -4.38 3.96
C TRP A 51 -9.43 -4.53 3.16
N THR A 52 -9.85 -5.77 2.94
CA THR A 52 -11.06 -6.13 2.22
C THR A 52 -11.87 -7.14 3.01
N SER A 53 -13.11 -7.39 2.60
CA SER A 53 -13.98 -8.41 3.23
C SER A 53 -13.41 -9.84 3.16
N VAL A 54 -12.42 -10.08 2.31
CA VAL A 54 -11.76 -11.38 2.14
C VAL A 54 -10.33 -11.41 2.70
N GLY A 55 -9.91 -10.37 3.38
CA GLY A 55 -8.59 -10.27 4.03
C GLY A 55 -7.79 -9.05 3.58
N GLY A 56 -6.51 -9.02 3.94
CA GLY A 56 -5.60 -7.96 3.52
C GLY A 56 -5.07 -8.16 2.11
N ASP A 57 -4.73 -7.07 1.45
CA ASP A 57 -4.06 -7.05 0.15
C ASP A 57 -3.03 -5.92 0.09
N ILE A 58 -2.10 -6.00 -0.86
CA ILE A 58 -1.22 -4.89 -1.22
C ILE A 58 -1.84 -4.12 -2.39
N LEU A 59 -1.59 -2.83 -2.44
CA LEU A 59 -1.93 -2.01 -3.59
C LEU A 59 -0.73 -1.14 -3.98
N PHE A 60 -0.51 -1.02 -5.27
CA PHE A 60 0.49 -0.10 -5.78
C PHE A 60 -0.14 1.26 -6.02
N ILE A 61 0.56 2.30 -5.61
CA ILE A 61 0.21 3.68 -5.87
C ILE A 61 1.32 4.26 -6.71
N GLU A 62 0.97 4.70 -7.90
CA GLU A 62 1.90 5.25 -8.87
C GLU A 62 1.58 6.72 -9.08
N SER A 63 2.60 7.55 -9.14
CA SER A 63 2.44 8.94 -9.55
C SER A 63 3.46 9.34 -10.61
N ILE A 64 3.05 10.23 -11.49
CA ILE A 64 3.90 10.77 -12.56
C ILE A 64 3.65 12.27 -12.72
N LEU A 65 4.71 12.98 -13.08
CA LEU A 65 4.65 14.41 -13.40
C LEU A 65 4.59 14.61 -14.91
N SER A 66 3.83 15.61 -15.32
CA SER A 66 3.77 16.10 -16.69
C SER A 66 3.74 17.63 -16.71
N ASN A 67 4.17 18.26 -17.78
CA ASN A 67 4.08 19.72 -17.90
C ASN A 67 2.62 20.16 -17.83
N GLY A 68 2.35 21.22 -17.07
CA GLY A 68 0.98 21.68 -16.87
C GLY A 68 0.86 22.92 -16.00
N LYS A 69 -0.16 22.94 -15.13
CA LYS A 69 -0.50 24.10 -14.29
C LYS A 69 -0.76 23.70 -12.82
N GLY A 70 -0.05 22.69 -12.31
CA GLY A 70 -0.17 22.26 -10.92
C GLY A 70 -1.47 21.46 -10.63
N THR A 71 -2.09 20.82 -11.63
CA THR A 71 -3.34 20.08 -11.43
C THR A 71 -3.08 18.64 -10.97
N LEU A 72 -3.98 18.13 -10.11
CA LEU A 72 -4.04 16.74 -9.70
C LEU A 72 -5.08 16.00 -10.51
N SER A 73 -4.72 14.88 -11.08
CA SER A 73 -5.64 13.93 -11.71
C SER A 73 -5.46 12.53 -11.13
N MET A 74 -6.53 11.74 -11.15
CA MET A 74 -6.55 10.42 -10.50
C MET A 74 -7.29 9.40 -11.33
N THR A 75 -6.75 8.18 -11.39
CA THR A 75 -7.38 7.02 -12.03
C THR A 75 -7.22 5.77 -11.16
N GLY A 76 -7.99 4.70 -11.43
CA GLY A 76 -7.93 3.44 -10.71
C GLY A 76 -9.19 3.09 -9.93
N ASN A 77 -10.36 3.65 -10.31
CA ASN A 77 -11.66 3.40 -9.66
C ASN A 77 -11.64 3.75 -8.16
N LEU A 78 -11.17 4.98 -7.88
CA LEU A 78 -11.03 5.51 -6.51
C LEU A 78 -12.37 6.10 -6.04
N GLY A 79 -12.77 5.74 -4.84
CA GLY A 79 -13.92 6.33 -4.16
C GLY A 79 -13.66 7.75 -3.65
N THR A 80 -14.68 8.35 -3.09
CA THR A 80 -14.66 9.77 -2.69
C THR A 80 -13.62 10.04 -1.59
N VAL A 81 -13.58 9.22 -0.55
CA VAL A 81 -12.67 9.41 0.59
C VAL A 81 -11.20 9.28 0.14
N MET A 82 -10.91 8.35 -0.75
CA MET A 82 -9.56 8.18 -1.29
C MET A 82 -9.13 9.36 -2.15
N LYS A 83 -10.05 9.96 -2.93
CA LYS A 83 -9.80 11.18 -3.71
C LYS A 83 -9.57 12.41 -2.83
N GLU A 84 -10.34 12.54 -1.76
CA GLU A 84 -10.14 13.59 -0.75
C GLU A 84 -8.76 13.45 -0.09
N SER A 85 -8.36 12.23 0.25
CA SER A 85 -7.04 11.94 0.83
C SER A 85 -5.89 12.33 -0.11
N ALA A 86 -6.03 12.06 -1.41
CA ALA A 86 -5.04 12.49 -2.41
C ALA A 86 -4.97 14.02 -2.56
N THR A 87 -6.12 14.68 -2.55
CA THR A 87 -6.21 16.15 -2.58
C THR A 87 -5.53 16.76 -1.36
N LEU A 88 -5.83 16.22 -0.17
CA LEU A 88 -5.22 16.65 1.08
C LEU A 88 -3.70 16.45 1.07
N ALA A 89 -3.23 15.35 0.48
CA ALA A 89 -1.80 15.07 0.33
C ALA A 89 -1.11 16.14 -0.53
N LEU A 90 -1.69 16.54 -1.66
CA LEU A 90 -1.13 17.60 -2.50
C LEU A 90 -1.14 18.97 -1.80
N GLU A 91 -2.19 19.32 -1.07
CA GLU A 91 -2.25 20.57 -0.33
C GLU A 91 -1.20 20.62 0.80
N TYR A 92 -0.95 19.50 1.48
CA TYR A 92 0.15 19.39 2.43
C TYR A 92 1.51 19.59 1.74
N ILE A 93 1.73 18.97 0.58
CA ILE A 93 2.97 19.14 -0.20
C ILE A 93 3.17 20.61 -0.56
N LYS A 94 2.16 21.29 -1.09
CA LYS A 94 2.22 22.71 -1.42
C LYS A 94 2.57 23.58 -0.20
N ALA A 95 1.97 23.29 0.95
CA ALA A 95 2.21 24.03 2.19
C ALA A 95 3.62 23.78 2.79
N LYS A 96 4.20 22.60 2.51
CA LYS A 96 5.45 22.13 3.12
C LYS A 96 6.56 21.86 2.09
N HIS A 97 6.42 22.37 0.87
CA HIS A 97 7.33 22.08 -0.25
C HIS A 97 8.81 22.29 0.08
N LYS A 98 9.16 23.38 0.80
CA LYS A 98 10.56 23.66 1.20
C LYS A 98 11.11 22.57 2.12
N GLU A 99 10.31 22.14 3.11
CA GLU A 99 10.70 21.09 4.05
C GLU A 99 10.86 19.72 3.34
N LEU A 100 10.11 19.51 2.26
CA LEU A 100 10.13 18.31 1.43
C LEU A 100 11.19 18.36 0.32
N GLY A 101 11.86 19.51 0.12
CA GLY A 101 12.86 19.70 -0.92
C GLY A 101 12.26 19.77 -2.34
N ILE A 102 11.08 20.38 -2.46
CA ILE A 102 10.34 20.55 -3.73
C ILE A 102 10.35 22.04 -4.09
N ASP A 103 10.65 22.36 -5.33
CA ASP A 103 10.66 23.71 -5.84
C ASP A 103 9.23 24.20 -6.12
N THR A 104 8.96 25.47 -5.84
CA THR A 104 7.67 26.10 -6.12
C THR A 104 7.32 26.06 -7.61
N GLU A 105 8.30 26.28 -8.48
CA GLU A 105 8.13 26.22 -9.93
C GLU A 105 7.61 24.87 -10.39
N ASP A 106 8.09 23.78 -9.83
CA ASP A 106 7.63 22.43 -10.14
C ASP A 106 6.16 22.23 -9.75
N LEU A 107 5.71 22.79 -8.64
CA LEU A 107 4.32 22.72 -8.19
C LEU A 107 3.36 23.53 -9.07
N GLU A 108 3.85 24.60 -9.68
CA GLU A 108 3.06 25.50 -10.53
C GLU A 108 3.05 25.08 -12.01
N SER A 109 4.17 24.51 -12.49
CA SER A 109 4.38 24.16 -13.89
C SER A 109 4.20 22.68 -14.23
N LYS A 110 3.99 21.81 -13.22
CA LYS A 110 3.79 20.37 -13.44
C LYS A 110 2.46 19.90 -12.88
N ASN A 111 1.71 19.19 -13.71
CA ASN A 111 0.58 18.39 -13.25
C ASN A 111 1.09 17.11 -12.62
N ILE A 112 0.37 16.60 -11.63
CA ILE A 112 0.62 15.28 -11.06
C ILE A 112 -0.57 14.35 -11.31
N HIS A 113 -0.30 13.15 -11.79
CA HIS A 113 -1.29 12.11 -11.98
C HIS A 113 -1.02 10.97 -10.99
N ILE A 114 -2.05 10.55 -10.25
CA ILE A 114 -2.01 9.35 -9.42
C ILE A 114 -2.80 8.25 -10.11
N HIS A 115 -2.21 7.09 -10.22
CA HIS A 115 -2.87 5.87 -10.66
C HIS A 115 -2.78 4.78 -9.59
N VAL A 116 -3.89 4.08 -9.35
CA VAL A 116 -3.90 2.87 -8.52
C VAL A 116 -4.38 1.72 -9.40
N PRO A 117 -3.48 0.81 -9.83
CA PRO A 117 -3.80 -0.30 -10.71
C PRO A 117 -4.97 -1.17 -10.26
N GLU A 118 -5.43 -2.03 -11.17
CA GLU A 118 -6.64 -2.86 -11.00
C GLU A 118 -7.93 -2.04 -10.94
N GLY A 119 -8.14 -1.22 -11.96
CA GLY A 119 -9.32 -0.35 -12.07
C GLY A 119 -10.68 -1.06 -12.03
N ALA A 120 -10.74 -2.37 -12.26
CA ALA A 120 -11.97 -3.16 -12.10
C ALA A 120 -12.40 -3.30 -10.62
N THR A 121 -11.46 -3.18 -9.68
CA THR A 121 -11.73 -3.29 -8.24
C THR A 121 -11.91 -1.90 -7.65
N PRO A 122 -13.10 -1.56 -7.09
CA PRO A 122 -13.29 -0.31 -6.39
C PRO A 122 -12.38 -0.22 -5.16
N LYS A 123 -11.78 0.96 -4.95
CA LYS A 123 -10.88 1.23 -3.81
C LYS A 123 -11.33 2.52 -3.14
N ASP A 124 -11.52 2.48 -1.82
CA ASP A 124 -11.88 3.66 -1.06
C ASP A 124 -11.28 3.62 0.35
N GLY A 125 -11.28 4.77 1.01
CA GLY A 125 -10.85 4.95 2.38
C GLY A 125 -9.61 5.85 2.54
N PRO A 126 -9.38 6.36 3.77
CA PRO A 126 -8.32 7.33 4.05
C PRO A 126 -6.95 6.68 4.28
N SER A 127 -6.87 5.37 4.47
CA SER A 127 -5.67 4.65 4.94
C SER A 127 -4.50 4.62 3.94
N ALA A 128 -4.72 5.05 2.70
CA ALA A 128 -3.68 5.21 1.68
C ALA A 128 -3.03 6.61 1.70
N GLY A 129 -3.43 7.51 2.59
CA GLY A 129 -2.98 8.90 2.61
C GLY A 129 -1.47 9.06 2.67
N ILE A 130 -0.79 8.35 3.59
CA ILE A 130 0.67 8.42 3.69
C ILE A 130 1.36 7.87 2.44
N ALA A 131 0.80 6.84 1.81
CA ALA A 131 1.36 6.23 0.61
C ALA A 131 1.19 7.14 -0.62
N MET A 132 0.03 7.79 -0.77
CA MET A 132 -0.21 8.76 -1.84
C MET A 132 0.72 9.96 -1.73
N LEU A 133 0.85 10.53 -0.53
CA LEU A 133 1.76 11.65 -0.30
C LEU A 133 3.22 11.25 -0.59
N THR A 134 3.67 10.10 -0.13
CA THR A 134 5.03 9.59 -0.37
C THR A 134 5.28 9.37 -1.87
N SER A 135 4.30 8.83 -2.60
CA SER A 135 4.36 8.67 -4.06
C SER A 135 4.56 10.01 -4.75
N MET A 136 3.75 11.03 -4.42
CA MET A 136 3.88 12.36 -4.98
C MET A 136 5.25 12.99 -4.66
N VAL A 137 5.71 12.94 -3.41
CA VAL A 137 7.02 13.49 -3.01
C VAL A 137 8.15 12.78 -3.74
N SER A 138 8.05 11.45 -3.90
CA SER A 138 9.00 10.67 -4.69
C SER A 138 9.11 11.20 -6.13
N SER A 139 7.97 11.44 -6.80
CA SER A 139 7.93 11.98 -8.16
C SER A 139 8.50 13.40 -8.24
N TYR A 140 8.11 14.32 -7.33
CA TYR A 140 8.62 15.68 -7.33
C TYR A 140 10.10 15.79 -7.01
N THR A 141 10.62 14.91 -6.14
CA THR A 141 12.03 14.96 -5.73
C THR A 141 12.95 14.04 -6.50
N ASN A 142 12.38 13.25 -7.41
CA ASN A 142 13.06 12.17 -8.16
C ASN A 142 13.85 11.22 -7.26
N ARG A 143 13.32 10.93 -6.06
CA ARG A 143 13.89 10.00 -5.08
C ARG A 143 13.07 8.73 -5.06
N LYS A 144 13.74 7.59 -5.21
CA LYS A 144 13.07 6.29 -5.15
C LYS A 144 12.58 5.95 -3.76
N VAL A 145 11.50 5.19 -3.69
CA VAL A 145 11.06 4.55 -2.46
C VAL A 145 11.92 3.32 -2.19
N ARG A 146 12.28 3.10 -0.95
CA ARG A 146 13.08 1.93 -0.54
C ARG A 146 12.37 0.64 -0.92
N PRO A 147 13.11 -0.35 -1.46
CA PRO A 147 12.52 -1.62 -1.88
C PRO A 147 11.95 -2.40 -0.69
N HIS A 148 10.97 -3.26 -0.94
CA HIS A 148 10.31 -4.10 0.05
C HIS A 148 9.69 -3.35 1.24
N LEU A 149 9.40 -2.07 1.07
CA LEU A 149 8.72 -1.22 2.04
C LEU A 149 7.25 -1.05 1.66
N ALA A 150 6.36 -1.25 2.61
CA ALA A 150 4.94 -0.92 2.48
C ALA A 150 4.51 0.05 3.58
N MET A 151 3.37 0.70 3.39
CA MET A 151 2.87 1.63 4.39
C MET A 151 1.34 1.73 4.39
N THR A 152 0.78 2.11 5.55
CA THR A 152 -0.63 2.46 5.68
C THR A 152 -0.81 3.46 6.82
N GLY A 153 -1.65 4.45 6.61
CA GLY A 153 -1.95 5.50 7.57
C GLY A 153 -2.78 6.60 6.92
N GLU A 154 -3.62 7.23 7.71
CA GLU A 154 -4.33 8.43 7.33
C GLU A 154 -3.48 9.67 7.63
N ILE A 155 -3.67 10.74 6.88
CA ILE A 155 -2.94 12.01 7.08
C ILE A 155 -3.89 13.15 7.41
N THR A 156 -3.36 14.15 8.11
CA THR A 156 -4.03 15.43 8.33
C THR A 156 -3.35 16.56 7.55
N LEU A 157 -4.04 17.67 7.32
CA LEU A 157 -3.45 18.89 6.70
C LEU A 157 -2.24 19.44 7.47
N ARG A 158 -2.05 19.06 8.72
CA ARG A 158 -0.89 19.44 9.53
C ARG A 158 0.25 18.44 9.47
N GLY A 159 0.06 17.35 8.71
CA GLY A 159 1.06 16.30 8.54
C GLY A 159 1.14 15.31 9.69
N LYS A 160 0.13 15.26 10.59
CA LYS A 160 0.01 14.19 11.57
C LYS A 160 -0.43 12.91 10.84
N VAL A 161 0.15 11.79 11.22
CA VAL A 161 -0.29 10.45 10.78
C VAL A 161 -1.28 9.93 11.81
N LEU A 162 -2.44 9.46 11.34
CA LEU A 162 -3.52 8.92 12.17
C LEU A 162 -3.60 7.40 12.03
N PRO A 163 -4.08 6.70 13.08
CA PRO A 163 -4.24 5.26 13.08
C PRO A 163 -5.33 4.81 12.12
N VAL A 164 -5.19 3.58 11.62
CA VAL A 164 -6.10 2.96 10.67
C VAL A 164 -6.49 1.55 11.09
N GLY A 165 -7.62 1.06 10.57
CA GLY A 165 -8.09 -0.30 10.89
C GLY A 165 -7.49 -1.39 10.01
N GLY A 166 -7.81 -2.66 10.36
CA GLY A 166 -7.41 -3.85 9.60
C GLY A 166 -5.90 -4.14 9.66
N ILE A 167 -5.23 -3.77 10.75
CA ILE A 167 -3.76 -3.89 10.88
C ILE A 167 -3.32 -5.34 10.74
N LYS A 168 -4.00 -6.28 11.38
CA LYS A 168 -3.65 -7.70 11.30
C LYS A 168 -3.67 -8.21 9.86
N GLU A 169 -4.76 -7.98 9.16
CA GLU A 169 -4.94 -8.41 7.77
C GLU A 169 -3.93 -7.75 6.84
N LYS A 170 -3.67 -6.45 7.02
CA LYS A 170 -2.69 -5.68 6.27
C LYS A 170 -1.28 -6.22 6.45
N LEU A 171 -0.87 -6.52 7.69
CA LEU A 171 0.45 -7.08 7.97
C LEU A 171 0.60 -8.51 7.43
N LEU A 172 -0.44 -9.34 7.52
CA LEU A 172 -0.44 -10.66 6.91
C LEU A 172 -0.30 -10.59 5.38
N ALA A 173 -0.95 -9.61 4.74
CA ALA A 173 -0.77 -9.36 3.31
C ALA A 173 0.65 -8.91 2.98
N ALA A 174 1.23 -8.02 3.78
CA ALA A 174 2.60 -7.56 3.61
C ALA A 174 3.60 -8.74 3.64
N VAL A 175 3.50 -9.59 4.66
CA VAL A 175 4.36 -10.80 4.78
C VAL A 175 4.19 -11.72 3.57
N ARG A 176 2.93 -12.02 3.20
CA ARG A 176 2.60 -12.90 2.06
C ARG A 176 3.16 -12.37 0.74
N SER A 177 3.24 -11.07 0.58
CA SER A 177 3.73 -10.40 -0.63
C SER A 177 5.24 -10.13 -0.63
N GLY A 178 5.98 -10.59 0.40
CA GLY A 178 7.43 -10.45 0.47
C GLY A 178 7.93 -9.07 0.93
N VAL A 179 7.06 -8.25 1.51
CA VAL A 179 7.43 -7.00 2.20
C VAL A 179 8.32 -7.32 3.39
N LYS A 180 9.34 -6.49 3.62
CA LYS A 180 10.29 -6.64 4.73
C LYS A 180 10.14 -5.55 5.78
N GLU A 181 9.68 -4.37 5.37
CA GLU A 181 9.52 -3.23 6.27
C GLU A 181 8.13 -2.61 6.08
N VAL A 182 7.49 -2.21 7.17
CA VAL A 182 6.18 -1.53 7.13
C VAL A 182 6.22 -0.25 7.97
N ILE A 183 5.67 0.83 7.42
CA ILE A 183 5.44 2.08 8.16
C ILE A 183 3.98 2.14 8.61
N LEU A 184 3.78 2.33 9.92
CA LEU A 184 2.47 2.46 10.58
C LEU A 184 2.42 3.71 11.45
N CYS A 185 1.21 4.19 11.73
CA CYS A 185 0.99 5.18 12.78
C CYS A 185 1.44 4.64 14.15
N GLU A 186 2.08 5.49 14.97
CA GLU A 186 2.48 5.13 16.35
C GLU A 186 1.29 4.61 17.16
N GLU A 187 0.10 5.16 16.98
CA GLU A 187 -1.11 4.77 17.70
C GLU A 187 -1.62 3.36 17.31
N ASN A 188 -1.16 2.79 16.17
CA ASN A 188 -1.42 1.40 15.79
C ASN A 188 -0.49 0.37 16.47
N ARG A 189 0.47 0.80 17.28
CA ARG A 189 1.35 -0.11 18.04
C ARG A 189 0.54 -1.10 18.87
N LYS A 190 -0.50 -0.63 19.54
CA LYS A 190 -1.40 -1.46 20.35
C LYS A 190 -2.08 -2.57 19.53
N ASP A 191 -2.45 -2.26 18.27
CA ASP A 191 -3.10 -3.24 17.40
C ASP A 191 -2.13 -4.35 16.98
N VAL A 192 -0.84 -4.02 16.83
CA VAL A 192 0.22 -4.99 16.51
C VAL A 192 0.54 -5.85 17.74
N GLU A 193 0.64 -5.25 18.93
CA GLU A 193 0.94 -5.94 20.17
C GLU A 193 -0.18 -6.92 20.60
N ASP A 194 -1.44 -6.65 20.23
CA ASP A 194 -2.58 -7.53 20.48
C ASP A 194 -2.60 -8.78 19.55
N ILE A 195 -1.79 -8.80 18.48
CA ILE A 195 -1.74 -9.94 17.58
C ILE A 195 -0.92 -11.07 18.20
N LYS A 196 -1.62 -12.13 18.60
CA LYS A 196 -0.98 -13.34 19.13
C LYS A 196 -0.30 -14.15 18.05
N GLY A 197 0.93 -14.57 18.30
CA GLY A 197 1.70 -15.45 17.43
C GLY A 197 2.85 -14.78 16.71
N ASP A 198 3.69 -15.61 16.12
CA ASP A 198 4.99 -15.23 15.55
C ASP A 198 4.91 -14.85 14.06
N TYR A 199 3.75 -14.40 13.60
CA TYR A 199 3.48 -14.17 12.16
C TYR A 199 4.36 -13.07 11.53
N PHE A 200 4.90 -12.15 12.35
CA PHE A 200 5.58 -10.94 11.89
C PHE A 200 7.03 -10.84 12.35
N LYS A 201 7.66 -11.96 12.78
CA LYS A 201 9.04 -11.96 13.28
C LYS A 201 10.05 -11.37 12.30
N ASP A 202 9.84 -11.62 11.02
CA ASP A 202 10.74 -11.16 9.95
C ASP A 202 10.32 -9.83 9.33
N LEU A 203 9.28 -9.20 9.87
CA LEU A 203 8.75 -7.93 9.41
C LEU A 203 9.19 -6.79 10.34
N LYS A 204 10.01 -5.89 9.83
CA LYS A 204 10.40 -4.70 10.58
C LYS A 204 9.30 -3.64 10.51
N ILE A 205 8.77 -3.25 11.66
CA ILE A 205 7.71 -2.24 11.75
C ILE A 205 8.30 -0.92 12.25
N HIS A 206 8.08 0.14 11.48
CA HIS A 206 8.43 1.51 11.81
C HIS A 206 7.16 2.26 12.23
N TYR A 207 7.17 2.79 13.43
CA TYR A 207 6.08 3.59 13.94
C TYR A 207 6.39 5.07 13.79
N VAL A 208 5.46 5.83 13.22
CA VAL A 208 5.62 7.26 12.91
C VAL A 208 4.45 8.08 13.43
N LYS A 209 4.70 9.35 13.68
CA LYS A 209 3.71 10.35 14.11
C LYS A 209 3.44 11.41 13.06
N THR A 210 4.40 11.64 12.16
CA THR A 210 4.37 12.74 11.19
C THR A 210 4.75 12.29 9.79
N MET A 211 4.25 13.01 8.79
CA MET A 211 4.60 12.78 7.40
C MET A 211 6.09 13.01 7.10
N LYS A 212 6.74 13.91 7.86
CA LYS A 212 8.18 14.10 7.73
C LYS A 212 8.93 12.80 8.05
N GLU A 213 8.59 12.14 9.15
CA GLU A 213 9.16 10.83 9.52
C GLU A 213 8.91 9.78 8.45
N VAL A 214 7.70 9.75 7.85
CA VAL A 214 7.37 8.83 6.76
C VAL A 214 8.30 9.05 5.56
N VAL A 215 8.42 10.30 5.09
CA VAL A 215 9.24 10.66 3.92
C VAL A 215 10.73 10.37 4.17
N ASP A 216 11.23 10.70 5.35
CA ASP A 216 12.64 10.47 5.75
C ASP A 216 12.98 8.97 5.82
N LEU A 217 12.00 8.12 6.21
CA LEU A 217 12.16 6.66 6.26
C LEU A 217 11.97 5.99 4.90
N ALA A 218 11.02 6.48 4.12
CA ALA A 218 10.58 5.80 2.91
C ALA A 218 11.46 6.09 1.69
N LEU A 219 11.96 7.32 1.56
CA LEU A 219 12.71 7.72 0.37
C LEU A 219 14.22 7.53 0.55
N GLU A 220 14.87 7.08 -0.51
CA GLU A 220 16.33 6.99 -0.56
C GLU A 220 16.96 8.38 -0.34
N LYS A 221 18.11 8.41 0.31
CA LYS A 221 18.88 9.64 0.47
C LYS A 221 19.42 10.10 -0.90
N LYS A 222 19.43 11.42 -1.12
CA LYS A 222 20.14 12.01 -2.28
C LYS A 222 21.63 11.76 -2.19
#